data_1a32ef808b3dbb4345364fef285dfd71
#
_entry.id   1a32ef808b3dbb4345364fef285dfd71
#
_cell.length_a   1.000
_cell.length_b   1.000
_cell.length_c   1.000
_cell.angle_alpha   90.00
_cell.angle_beta   90.00
_cell.angle_gamma   90.00
#
_symmetry.space_group_name_H-M   'P 1'
#
loop_
_entity.id
_entity.type
_entity.pdbx_description
1 polymer ?
#
loop_
_entity_poly.entity_id
_entity_poly.type
_entity_poly.pdbx_seq_one_letter_code
_entity_poly.pdbx_strand_id
1 'polypeptide(L)'
;MARSALLNVMVQAALKAQGFDMDFWRIAMRPGKPLMFAAKDRARVLGMPGNPVSTMVCALLFMKPAMERMLGQAGDLVTTQTARLAVDVKANDLREDYVRSKLTLAADGGLTVEPHPVQDSSMLSVLAWSSGLLVRPPHDPARKAGDTVQVIDLSVLPGDY
;
A
#
# COMPACT_ATOMS: atom_id res chain seq x y z
N MET A 1 5.08 -14.79 -13.93
CA MET A 1 3.67 -14.34 -13.76
C MET A 1 2.66 -15.49 -13.69
N ALA A 2 2.77 -16.56 -14.48
CA ALA A 2 1.79 -17.67 -14.47
C ALA A 2 1.67 -18.43 -13.13
N ARG A 3 2.78 -18.70 -12.45
CA ARG A 3 2.79 -19.45 -11.17
C ARG A 3 2.04 -18.75 -10.02
N SER A 4 2.15 -17.44 -9.92
CA SER A 4 1.44 -16.65 -8.89
C SER A 4 -0.08 -16.64 -9.11
N ALA A 5 -0.53 -16.58 -10.37
CA ALA A 5 -1.95 -16.64 -10.70
C ALA A 5 -2.56 -17.99 -10.39
N LEU A 6 -1.85 -19.09 -10.70
CA LEU A 6 -2.31 -20.44 -10.41
C LEU A 6 -2.42 -20.68 -8.89
N LEU A 7 -1.42 -20.26 -8.11
CA LEU A 7 -1.44 -20.37 -6.66
C LEU A 7 -2.65 -19.66 -6.05
N ASN A 8 -2.95 -18.44 -6.51
CA ASN A 8 -4.10 -17.67 -6.04
C ASN A 8 -5.44 -18.40 -6.33
N VAL A 9 -5.59 -19.01 -7.51
CA VAL A 9 -6.78 -19.79 -7.86
C VAL A 9 -6.93 -21.01 -6.96
N MET A 10 -5.83 -21.71 -6.68
CA MET A 10 -5.85 -22.88 -5.77
C MET A 10 -6.21 -22.48 -4.34
N VAL A 11 -5.66 -21.39 -3.82
CA VAL A 11 -5.99 -20.87 -2.48
C VAL A 11 -7.46 -20.48 -2.38
N GLN A 12 -8.01 -19.80 -3.38
CA GLN A 12 -9.44 -19.47 -3.41
C GLN A 12 -10.33 -20.70 -3.41
N ALA A 13 -10.00 -21.70 -4.24
CA ALA A 13 -10.75 -22.94 -4.29
C ALA A 13 -10.72 -23.69 -2.95
N ALA A 14 -9.55 -23.74 -2.30
CA ALA A 14 -9.38 -24.36 -0.99
C ALA A 14 -10.18 -23.62 0.11
N LEU A 15 -10.15 -22.29 0.13
CA LEU A 15 -10.92 -21.50 1.09
C LEU A 15 -12.43 -21.70 0.90
N LYS A 16 -12.92 -21.67 -0.33
CA LYS A 16 -14.33 -21.93 -0.64
C LYS A 16 -14.75 -23.34 -0.21
N ALA A 17 -13.92 -24.36 -0.47
CA ALA A 17 -14.18 -25.73 -0.05
C ALA A 17 -14.23 -25.88 1.48
N GLN A 18 -13.54 -25.02 2.22
CA GLN A 18 -13.61 -24.93 3.68
C GLN A 18 -14.75 -24.06 4.20
N GLY A 19 -15.59 -23.52 3.32
CA GLY A 19 -16.75 -22.71 3.67
C GLY A 19 -16.44 -21.25 4.01
N PHE A 20 -15.34 -20.70 3.49
CA PHE A 20 -15.06 -19.27 3.58
C PHE A 20 -15.81 -18.52 2.49
N ASP A 21 -16.39 -17.39 2.87
CA ASP A 21 -16.93 -16.41 1.94
C ASP A 21 -15.84 -15.50 1.46
N MET A 22 -15.71 -15.37 0.13
CA MET A 22 -14.72 -14.50 -0.52
C MET A 22 -15.33 -13.12 -0.76
N ASP A 23 -14.88 -12.10 -0.05
CA ASP A 23 -15.32 -10.73 -0.28
C ASP A 23 -14.67 -10.13 -1.54
N PHE A 24 -13.34 -10.29 -1.65
CA PHE A 24 -12.62 -9.88 -2.86
C PHE A 24 -11.32 -10.67 -3.04
N TRP A 25 -10.78 -10.66 -4.27
CA TRP A 25 -9.51 -11.31 -4.62
C TRP A 25 -8.62 -10.49 -5.55
N ARG A 26 -9.04 -9.28 -5.88
CA ARG A 26 -8.27 -8.25 -6.59
C ARG A 26 -8.78 -6.89 -6.19
N ILE A 27 -7.85 -5.96 -6.00
CA ILE A 27 -8.17 -4.58 -5.71
C ILE A 27 -7.50 -3.65 -6.72
N ALA A 28 -8.08 -2.47 -6.90
CA ALA A 28 -7.59 -1.48 -7.85
C ALA A 28 -6.47 -0.64 -7.23
N MET A 29 -5.35 -1.28 -6.85
CA MET A 29 -4.18 -0.59 -6.31
C MET A 29 -2.86 -1.05 -6.93
N ARG A 30 -1.81 -0.27 -6.74
CA ARG A 30 -0.42 -0.56 -7.14
C ARG A 30 0.58 0.00 -6.10
N PRO A 31 1.52 -0.84 -5.59
CA PRO A 31 1.57 -2.28 -5.73
C PRO A 31 0.47 -2.96 -4.89
N GLY A 32 0.09 -4.23 -5.20
CA GLY A 32 -0.82 -4.97 -4.33
C GLY A 32 -2.09 -5.53 -4.99
N LYS A 33 -2.28 -5.35 -6.30
CA LYS A 33 -3.46 -5.82 -7.03
C LYS A 33 -3.98 -7.23 -6.64
N PRO A 34 -3.15 -8.28 -6.41
CA PRO A 34 -3.64 -9.63 -6.09
C PRO A 34 -3.94 -9.85 -4.61
N LEU A 35 -4.19 -8.82 -3.82
CA LEU A 35 -4.69 -8.98 -2.46
C LEU A 35 -6.05 -9.65 -2.48
N MET A 36 -6.28 -10.58 -1.54
CA MET A 36 -7.57 -11.23 -1.34
C MET A 36 -8.01 -11.16 0.12
N PHE A 37 -9.31 -11.16 0.36
CA PHE A 37 -9.89 -11.24 1.68
C PHE A 37 -11.05 -12.25 1.69
N ALA A 38 -11.08 -13.07 2.74
CA ALA A 38 -12.14 -14.02 2.98
C ALA A 38 -12.48 -14.09 4.47
N ALA A 39 -13.72 -14.45 4.78
CA ALA A 39 -14.21 -14.57 6.13
C ALA A 39 -15.01 -15.87 6.33
N LYS A 40 -14.93 -16.42 7.54
CA LYS A 40 -15.80 -17.52 8.00
C LYS A 40 -15.93 -17.39 9.51
N ASP A 41 -17.15 -17.27 10.01
CA ASP A 41 -17.43 -17.08 11.45
C ASP A 41 -16.58 -15.93 12.03
N ARG A 42 -15.68 -16.25 12.96
CA ARG A 42 -14.72 -15.32 13.55
C ARG A 42 -13.37 -15.29 12.82
N ALA A 43 -13.11 -16.23 11.92
CA ALA A 43 -11.85 -16.28 11.19
C ALA A 43 -11.81 -15.28 10.03
N ARG A 44 -10.67 -14.64 9.87
CA ARG A 44 -10.38 -13.71 8.77
C ARG A 44 -9.12 -14.17 8.04
N VAL A 45 -9.19 -14.21 6.73
CA VAL A 45 -8.06 -14.59 5.89
C VAL A 45 -7.71 -13.42 4.99
N LEU A 46 -6.48 -12.95 5.10
CA LEU A 46 -5.90 -11.96 4.20
C LEU A 46 -4.82 -12.64 3.36
N GLY A 47 -5.10 -12.83 2.08
CA GLY A 47 -4.16 -13.44 1.14
C GLY A 47 -3.26 -12.39 0.53
N MET A 48 -1.99 -12.40 0.93
CA MET A 48 -1.00 -11.40 0.53
C MET A 48 -0.46 -11.67 -0.88
N PRO A 49 -0.07 -10.63 -1.63
CA PRO A 49 0.64 -10.80 -2.89
C PRO A 49 1.96 -11.55 -2.72
N GLY A 50 2.36 -12.35 -3.71
CA GLY A 50 3.64 -13.07 -3.66
C GLY A 50 4.88 -12.22 -3.98
N ASN A 51 4.69 -10.97 -4.41
CA ASN A 51 5.79 -10.03 -4.67
C ASN A 51 6.17 -9.32 -3.35
N PRO A 52 7.44 -9.30 -2.91
CA PRO A 52 7.84 -8.78 -1.60
C PRO A 52 7.42 -7.34 -1.36
N VAL A 53 7.63 -6.44 -2.31
CA VAL A 53 7.23 -5.03 -2.19
C VAL A 53 5.72 -4.90 -2.05
N SER A 54 4.96 -5.64 -2.87
CA SER A 54 3.49 -5.65 -2.76
C SER A 54 3.03 -6.20 -1.42
N THR A 55 3.69 -7.25 -0.91
CA THR A 55 3.40 -7.84 0.40
C THR A 55 3.60 -6.82 1.52
N MET A 56 4.73 -6.11 1.52
CA MET A 56 5.04 -5.11 2.55
C MET A 56 4.05 -3.94 2.52
N VAL A 57 3.74 -3.40 1.34
CA VAL A 57 2.75 -2.32 1.21
C VAL A 57 1.36 -2.80 1.63
N CYS A 58 0.94 -3.99 1.23
CA CYS A 58 -0.35 -4.55 1.68
C CYS A 58 -0.35 -4.85 3.18
N ALA A 59 0.76 -5.27 3.76
CA ALA A 59 0.87 -5.48 5.20
C ALA A 59 0.66 -4.17 5.97
N LEU A 60 1.28 -3.09 5.51
CA LEU A 60 1.13 -1.76 6.10
C LEU A 60 -0.31 -1.25 6.01
N LEU A 61 -0.93 -1.39 4.83
CA LEU A 61 -2.24 -0.78 4.55
C LEU A 61 -3.43 -1.60 5.04
N PHE A 62 -3.29 -2.92 5.18
CA PHE A 62 -4.41 -3.82 5.47
C PHE A 62 -4.14 -4.76 6.65
N MET A 63 -3.00 -5.45 6.69
CA MET A 63 -2.74 -6.44 7.74
C MET A 63 -2.53 -5.78 9.09
N LYS A 64 -1.67 -4.76 9.16
CA LYS A 64 -1.42 -3.99 10.39
C LYS A 64 -2.71 -3.37 10.94
N PRO A 65 -3.49 -2.58 10.17
CA PRO A 65 -4.75 -2.03 10.66
C PRO A 65 -5.77 -3.09 11.09
N ALA A 66 -5.84 -4.21 10.38
CA ALA A 66 -6.73 -5.30 10.76
C ALA A 66 -6.35 -5.90 12.13
N MET A 67 -5.05 -6.14 12.36
CA MET A 67 -4.55 -6.64 13.65
C MET A 67 -4.77 -5.64 14.78
N GLU A 68 -4.51 -4.36 14.55
CA GLU A 68 -4.74 -3.28 15.52
C GLU A 68 -6.22 -3.17 15.90
N ARG A 69 -7.10 -3.29 14.92
CA ARG A 69 -8.54 -3.30 15.14
C ARG A 69 -8.98 -4.54 15.95
N MET A 70 -8.40 -5.70 15.67
CA MET A 70 -8.65 -6.94 16.44
C MET A 70 -8.14 -6.84 17.88
N LEU A 71 -7.12 -6.03 18.14
CA LEU A 71 -6.59 -5.73 19.47
C LEU A 71 -7.38 -4.62 20.19
N GLY A 72 -8.44 -4.10 19.59
CA GLY A 72 -9.31 -3.09 20.19
C GLY A 72 -8.84 -1.65 19.99
N GLN A 73 -7.82 -1.40 19.16
CA GLN A 73 -7.39 -0.03 18.86
C GLN A 73 -8.47 0.71 18.05
N ALA A 74 -8.71 1.96 18.39
CA ALA A 74 -9.64 2.86 17.71
C ALA A 74 -8.87 3.96 16.95
N GLY A 75 -9.56 4.63 16.01
CA GLY A 75 -9.00 5.73 15.23
C GLY A 75 -8.56 5.31 13.83
N ASP A 76 -7.88 6.22 13.14
CA ASP A 76 -7.33 6.01 11.81
C ASP A 76 -5.99 5.26 11.94
N LEU A 77 -5.99 3.99 11.57
CA LEU A 77 -4.84 3.10 11.72
C LEU A 77 -3.82 3.24 10.57
N VAL A 78 -4.20 3.92 9.48
CA VAL A 78 -3.30 4.38 8.42
C VAL A 78 -3.53 5.86 8.21
N THR A 79 -2.59 6.68 8.65
CA THR A 79 -2.69 8.13 8.55
C THR A 79 -1.91 8.66 7.35
N THR A 80 -2.46 9.67 6.69
CA THR A 80 -1.76 10.42 5.65
C THR A 80 -1.37 11.80 6.18
N GLN A 81 -0.28 12.33 5.65
CA GLN A 81 0.20 13.68 5.88
C GLN A 81 0.26 14.44 4.56
N THR A 82 0.23 15.76 4.66
CA THR A 82 0.38 16.62 3.49
C THR A 82 1.87 16.90 3.22
N ALA A 83 2.29 16.76 1.95
CA ALA A 83 3.64 17.09 1.50
C ALA A 83 3.59 17.88 0.19
N ARG A 84 4.68 18.58 -0.15
CA ARG A 84 4.87 19.20 -1.46
C ARG A 84 5.68 18.31 -2.37
N LEU A 85 5.27 18.16 -3.63
CA LEU A 85 6.04 17.44 -4.63
C LEU A 85 7.38 18.14 -4.91
N ALA A 86 8.47 17.39 -4.92
CA ALA A 86 9.79 17.88 -5.32
C ALA A 86 9.96 17.93 -6.85
N VAL A 87 9.25 17.10 -7.59
CA VAL A 87 9.36 16.93 -9.04
C VAL A 87 7.98 16.77 -9.69
N ASP A 88 7.88 17.03 -10.96
CA ASP A 88 6.67 16.78 -11.75
C ASP A 88 6.35 15.29 -11.80
N VAL A 89 5.07 14.94 -11.68
CA VAL A 89 4.60 13.55 -11.85
C VAL A 89 3.51 13.48 -12.92
N LYS A 90 3.52 12.41 -13.70
CA LYS A 90 2.53 12.17 -14.76
C LYS A 90 1.16 11.86 -14.16
N ALA A 91 0.10 11.95 -14.97
CA ALA A 91 -1.23 11.50 -14.58
C ALA A 91 -1.21 10.03 -14.19
N ASN A 92 -2.01 9.69 -13.18
CA ASN A 92 -2.20 8.32 -12.73
C ASN A 92 -3.23 7.57 -13.60
N ASP A 93 -3.19 6.25 -13.58
CA ASP A 93 -4.16 5.39 -14.27
C ASP A 93 -5.42 5.14 -13.40
N LEU A 94 -6.11 4.04 -13.67
CA LEU A 94 -7.37 3.65 -12.99
C LEU A 94 -7.16 3.04 -11.59
N ARG A 95 -5.93 2.94 -11.11
CA ARG A 95 -5.61 2.34 -9.81
C ARG A 95 -5.08 3.39 -8.84
N GLU A 96 -5.35 3.18 -7.56
CA GLU A 96 -4.67 3.93 -6.52
C GLU A 96 -3.22 3.49 -6.43
N ASP A 97 -2.28 4.45 -6.54
CA ASP A 97 -0.86 4.18 -6.48
C ASP A 97 -0.26 4.62 -5.15
N TYR A 98 0.51 3.72 -4.56
CA TYR A 98 1.37 3.97 -3.42
C TYR A 98 2.82 3.99 -3.90
N VAL A 99 3.25 5.18 -4.30
CA VAL A 99 4.53 5.41 -4.98
C VAL A 99 5.63 5.54 -3.94
N ARG A 100 6.63 4.65 -4.00
CA ARG A 100 7.78 4.67 -3.08
C ARG A 100 8.57 5.94 -3.27
N SER A 101 8.78 6.66 -2.17
CA SER A 101 9.28 8.02 -2.20
C SER A 101 10.21 8.29 -1.02
N LYS A 102 11.05 9.31 -1.19
CA LYS A 102 11.82 9.91 -0.11
C LYS A 102 11.04 11.12 0.42
N LEU A 103 10.85 11.17 1.73
CA LEU A 103 10.36 12.35 2.44
C LEU A 103 11.55 13.13 2.98
N THR A 104 11.47 14.44 2.91
CA THR A 104 12.48 15.35 3.44
C THR A 104 11.78 16.49 4.15
N LEU A 105 12.25 16.84 5.34
CA LEU A 105 11.77 18.03 6.05
C LEU A 105 12.41 19.28 5.40
N ALA A 106 11.58 20.18 4.93
CA ALA A 106 12.01 21.47 4.38
C ALA A 106 12.38 22.45 5.49
N ALA A 107 13.11 23.51 5.16
CA ALA A 107 13.53 24.54 6.12
C ALA A 107 12.38 25.30 6.77
N ASP A 108 11.21 25.35 6.11
CA ASP A 108 9.97 25.93 6.63
C ASP A 108 9.16 24.97 7.53
N GLY A 109 9.68 23.78 7.82
CA GLY A 109 9.01 22.75 8.61
C GLY A 109 7.99 21.91 7.82
N GLY A 110 7.77 22.19 6.53
CA GLY A 110 6.91 21.39 5.66
C GLY A 110 7.58 20.11 5.17
N LEU A 111 6.78 19.10 4.82
CA LEU A 111 7.30 17.89 4.17
C LEU A 111 7.40 18.10 2.66
N THR A 112 8.49 17.59 2.08
CA THR A 112 8.68 17.47 0.64
C THR A 112 8.76 15.99 0.29
N VAL A 113 8.13 15.59 -0.81
CA VAL A 113 8.12 14.20 -1.30
C VAL A 113 8.75 14.10 -2.69
N GLU A 114 9.70 13.20 -2.83
CA GLU A 114 10.36 12.88 -4.10
C GLU A 114 10.16 11.39 -4.43
N PRO A 115 9.36 11.06 -5.46
CA PRO A 115 9.21 9.69 -5.92
C PRO A 115 10.53 9.11 -6.42
N HIS A 116 10.84 7.87 -6.03
CA HIS A 116 11.97 7.19 -6.65
C HIS A 116 11.73 6.97 -8.15
N PRO A 117 12.74 7.12 -9.00
CA PRO A 117 12.55 7.00 -10.45
C PRO A 117 12.17 5.60 -10.90
N VAL A 118 12.55 4.58 -10.11
CA VAL A 118 12.24 3.18 -10.39
C VAL A 118 11.17 2.68 -9.43
N GLN A 119 10.02 2.28 -9.99
CA GLN A 119 8.87 1.78 -9.25
C GLN A 119 8.62 0.29 -9.50
N ASP A 120 9.66 -0.48 -9.89
CA ASP A 120 9.54 -1.92 -10.09
C ASP A 120 9.30 -2.63 -8.74
N SER A 121 8.20 -3.35 -8.64
CA SER A 121 7.81 -4.05 -7.42
C SER A 121 8.71 -5.25 -7.07
N SER A 122 9.61 -5.67 -7.96
CA SER A 122 10.63 -6.68 -7.65
C SER A 122 11.82 -6.12 -6.86
N MET A 123 11.99 -4.80 -6.84
CA MET A 123 13.13 -4.12 -6.20
C MET A 123 12.79 -3.75 -4.75
N LEU A 124 13.03 -4.69 -3.83
CA LEU A 124 12.83 -4.48 -2.39
C LEU A 124 13.77 -3.38 -1.83
N SER A 125 14.96 -3.21 -2.39
CA SER A 125 15.91 -2.17 -2.01
C SER A 125 15.31 -0.75 -2.14
N VAL A 126 14.52 -0.50 -3.18
CA VAL A 126 13.86 0.80 -3.35
C VAL A 126 12.90 1.08 -2.19
N LEU A 127 12.17 0.06 -1.72
CA LEU A 127 11.30 0.21 -0.54
C LEU A 127 12.13 0.43 0.73
N ALA A 128 13.25 -0.27 0.89
CA ALA A 128 14.15 -0.11 2.05
C ALA A 128 14.77 1.30 2.14
N TRP A 129 14.93 1.98 1.02
CA TRP A 129 15.42 3.37 0.97
C TRP A 129 14.30 4.42 0.98
N SER A 130 13.04 3.98 0.96
CA SER A 130 11.90 4.89 1.01
C SER A 130 11.59 5.26 2.44
N SER A 131 11.39 6.54 2.70
CA SER A 131 10.84 7.04 3.97
C SER A 131 9.35 7.35 3.90
N GLY A 132 8.73 7.22 2.71
CA GLY A 132 7.29 7.43 2.54
C GLY A 132 6.71 6.82 1.29
N LEU A 133 5.39 6.78 1.26
CA LEU A 133 4.59 6.43 0.10
C LEU A 133 3.78 7.66 -0.34
N LEU A 134 4.02 8.15 -1.55
CA LEU A 134 3.13 9.15 -2.16
C LEU A 134 1.84 8.45 -2.58
N VAL A 135 0.71 8.94 -2.10
CA VAL A 135 -0.62 8.41 -2.43
C VAL A 135 -1.15 9.13 -3.68
N ARG A 136 -1.43 8.37 -4.72
CA ARG A 136 -2.00 8.88 -5.97
C ARG A 136 -3.37 8.22 -6.21
N PRO A 137 -4.47 8.95 -6.03
CA PRO A 137 -5.80 8.41 -6.30
C PRO A 137 -5.97 7.91 -7.74
N PRO A 138 -6.95 7.03 -8.02
CA PRO A 138 -7.31 6.70 -9.39
C PRO A 138 -7.61 7.96 -10.19
N HIS A 139 -7.11 8.00 -11.43
CA HIS A 139 -7.29 9.13 -12.37
C HIS A 139 -6.75 10.50 -11.86
N ASP A 140 -5.88 10.50 -10.87
CA ASP A 140 -5.24 11.74 -10.42
C ASP A 140 -4.50 12.41 -11.59
N PRO A 141 -4.73 13.70 -11.86
CA PRO A 141 -4.10 14.38 -12.99
C PRO A 141 -2.58 14.48 -12.82
N ALA A 142 -1.89 14.86 -13.89
CA ALA A 142 -0.48 15.21 -13.79
C ALA A 142 -0.31 16.36 -12.77
N ARG A 143 0.71 16.26 -11.92
CA ARG A 143 1.02 17.22 -10.86
C ARG A 143 2.38 17.84 -11.10
N LYS A 144 2.53 19.07 -10.70
CA LYS A 144 3.77 19.84 -10.82
C LYS A 144 4.57 19.83 -9.52
N ALA A 145 5.86 20.06 -9.62
CA ALA A 145 6.68 20.38 -8.46
C ALA A 145 6.06 21.56 -7.69
N GLY A 146 6.00 21.43 -6.37
CA GLY A 146 5.32 22.38 -5.47
C GLY A 146 3.86 22.05 -5.18
N ASP A 147 3.19 21.22 -5.99
CA ASP A 147 1.80 20.83 -5.71
C ASP A 147 1.69 20.06 -4.39
N THR A 148 0.59 20.30 -3.69
CA THR A 148 0.25 19.62 -2.45
C THR A 148 -0.33 18.22 -2.73
N VAL A 149 0.20 17.22 -2.03
CA VAL A 149 -0.17 15.81 -2.18
C VAL A 149 -0.26 15.11 -0.83
N GLN A 150 -0.85 13.91 -0.79
CA GLN A 150 -0.93 13.08 0.40
C GLN A 150 0.20 12.04 0.39
N VAL A 151 0.81 11.82 1.56
CA VAL A 151 1.86 10.82 1.77
C VAL A 151 1.59 10.01 3.02
N ILE A 152 2.03 8.76 3.03
CA ILE A 152 2.14 7.94 4.23
C ILE A 152 3.60 7.95 4.64
N ASP A 153 3.88 8.37 5.87
CA ASP A 153 5.22 8.35 6.44
C ASP A 153 5.56 6.94 6.95
N LEU A 154 6.65 6.38 6.46
CA LEU A 154 7.13 5.06 6.85
C LEU A 154 8.10 5.10 8.05
N SER A 155 8.61 6.28 8.40
CA SER A 155 9.50 6.45 9.56
C SER A 155 8.74 6.41 10.88
N VAL A 156 7.45 6.72 10.84
CA VAL A 156 6.52 6.66 11.99
C VAL A 156 5.80 5.31 12.00
N LEU A 157 6.52 4.22 11.78
CA LEU A 157 5.97 2.91 12.11
C LEU A 157 5.91 2.83 13.65
N PRO A 158 4.71 2.64 14.25
CA PRO A 158 4.57 2.69 15.70
C PRO A 158 5.36 1.54 16.33
N GLY A 159 6.44 1.88 16.97
CA GLY A 159 7.35 1.02 17.72
C GLY A 159 8.03 1.77 18.85
N ASP A 160 7.94 3.08 18.88
CA ASP A 160 8.49 3.94 19.91
C ASP A 160 7.36 4.41 20.87
N TYR A 161 6.84 3.46 21.67
CA TYR A 161 6.03 3.73 22.83
C TYR A 161 6.81 3.34 24.09
#